data_4b1e922bff57394b82f7edacd0ecf4fb
#
_entry.id   4b1e922bff57394b82f7edacd0ecf4fb
#
_cell.length_a   1.000
_cell.length_b   1.000
_cell.length_c   1.000
_cell.angle_alpha   90.00
_cell.angle_beta   90.00
_cell.angle_gamma   90.00
#
_symmetry.space_group_name_H-M   'P 1'
#
loop_
_entity.id
_entity.type
_entity.pdbx_description
1 polymer ?
#
loop_
_entity_poly.entity_id
_entity_poly.type
_entity_poly.pdbx_seq_one_letter_code
_entity_poly.pdbx_strand_id
1 'polypeptide(L)'
;MNLPLLCVVLPLAALYFISYAMFACRITRMSKQQFEIFRGGLNQTPRIILFFLTFVVSCIGTVLTFYLYVQFTSDDTVLPVFLFGVLDISAVTYIYAVEGDHVKLVRGVLWTNVITYIILFAYSLFIFPVDNPAVDNPALLYVTHAFNAVAIFHVSVMDLIIWWGGWVEYYEIYK
;
A
#
# COMPACT_ATOMS: atom_id res chain seq x y z
N MET A 1 -18.50 8.44 14.15
CA MET A 1 -17.62 7.24 13.90
C MET A 1 -18.22 6.44 12.77
N ASN A 2 -17.48 6.19 11.71
CA ASN A 2 -17.95 5.46 10.52
C ASN A 2 -17.87 3.93 10.78
N LEU A 3 -18.99 3.36 11.23
CA LEU A 3 -19.08 1.94 11.58
C LEU A 3 -18.96 1.01 10.37
N PRO A 4 -19.61 1.29 9.20
CA PRO A 4 -19.41 0.49 7.99
C PRO A 4 -17.94 0.37 7.59
N LEU A 5 -17.17 1.44 7.68
CA LEU A 5 -15.72 1.43 7.36
C LEU A 5 -14.96 0.47 8.30
N LEU A 6 -15.24 0.51 9.60
CA LEU A 6 -14.63 -0.42 10.56
C LEU A 6 -15.00 -1.88 10.27
N CYS A 7 -16.27 -2.17 10.05
CA CYS A 7 -16.77 -3.53 9.86
C CYS A 7 -16.24 -4.21 8.57
N VAL A 8 -15.95 -3.42 7.54
CA VAL A 8 -15.47 -3.96 6.25
C VAL A 8 -13.94 -3.97 6.22
N VAL A 9 -13.30 -2.87 6.59
CA VAL A 9 -11.85 -2.72 6.38
C VAL A 9 -11.04 -3.51 7.42
N LEU A 10 -11.46 -3.57 8.69
CA LEU A 10 -10.68 -4.30 9.70
C LEU A 10 -10.52 -5.81 9.39
N PRO A 11 -11.56 -6.56 8.98
CA PRO A 11 -11.39 -7.96 8.58
C PRO A 11 -10.48 -8.12 7.37
N LEU A 12 -10.56 -7.22 6.37
CA LEU A 12 -9.71 -7.26 5.19
C LEU A 12 -8.24 -6.93 5.55
N ALA A 13 -8.01 -5.93 6.40
CA ALA A 13 -6.69 -5.62 6.91
C ALA A 13 -6.09 -6.79 7.70
N ALA A 14 -6.89 -7.51 8.50
CA ALA A 14 -6.44 -8.71 9.18
C ALA A 14 -6.00 -9.81 8.19
N LEU A 15 -6.77 -10.05 7.14
CA LEU A 15 -6.38 -10.97 6.06
C LEU A 15 -5.09 -10.54 5.35
N TYR A 16 -4.94 -9.25 5.11
CA TYR A 16 -3.71 -8.67 4.56
C TYR A 16 -2.49 -9.00 5.46
N PHE A 17 -2.56 -8.70 6.75
CA PHE A 17 -1.46 -8.99 7.68
C PHE A 17 -1.14 -10.47 7.79
N ILE A 18 -2.15 -11.35 7.84
CA ILE A 18 -1.97 -12.81 7.85
C ILE A 18 -1.26 -13.26 6.56
N SER A 19 -1.68 -12.77 5.40
CA SER A 19 -1.09 -13.10 4.10
C SER A 19 0.37 -12.67 4.04
N TYR A 20 0.71 -11.47 4.51
CA TYR A 20 2.09 -11.00 4.59
C TYR A 20 2.95 -11.81 5.56
N ALA A 21 2.43 -12.18 6.73
CA ALA A 21 3.13 -13.03 7.67
C ALA A 21 3.44 -14.42 7.07
N MET A 22 2.46 -15.02 6.38
CA MET A 22 2.67 -16.28 5.67
C MET A 22 3.72 -16.15 4.55
N PHE A 23 3.67 -15.06 3.79
CA PHE A 23 4.63 -14.77 2.74
C PHE A 23 6.05 -14.54 3.32
N ALA A 24 6.18 -13.78 4.40
CA ALA A 24 7.46 -13.60 5.10
C ALA A 24 8.07 -14.95 5.54
N CYS A 25 7.25 -15.87 6.08
CA CYS A 25 7.68 -17.22 6.40
C CYS A 25 8.16 -18.02 5.17
N ARG A 26 7.58 -17.78 4.00
CA ARG A 26 8.02 -18.42 2.74
C ARG A 26 9.33 -17.84 2.23
N ILE A 27 9.52 -16.52 2.31
CA ILE A 27 10.78 -15.86 1.92
C ILE A 27 11.98 -16.50 2.62
N THR A 28 11.85 -16.86 3.90
CA THR A 28 12.94 -17.50 4.66
C THR A 28 13.33 -18.88 4.13
N ARG A 29 12.49 -19.49 3.28
CA ARG A 29 12.71 -20.81 2.68
C ARG A 29 13.11 -20.75 1.21
N MET A 30 13.19 -19.56 0.63
CA MET A 30 13.60 -19.37 -0.76
C MET A 30 15.07 -19.74 -0.96
N SER A 31 15.39 -20.34 -2.11
CA SER A 31 16.77 -20.49 -2.55
C SER A 31 17.39 -19.12 -2.80
N LYS A 32 18.72 -19.03 -2.81
CA LYS A 32 19.42 -17.76 -3.11
C LYS A 32 18.94 -17.15 -4.43
N GLN A 33 18.77 -17.97 -5.48
CA GLN A 33 18.32 -17.51 -6.79
C GLN A 33 16.89 -16.98 -6.75
N GLN A 34 15.96 -17.69 -6.10
CA GLN A 34 14.57 -17.21 -5.92
C GLN A 34 14.53 -15.90 -5.15
N PHE A 35 15.38 -15.75 -4.13
CA PHE A 35 15.46 -14.53 -3.35
C PHE A 35 16.00 -13.34 -4.17
N GLU A 36 17.01 -13.56 -5.04
CA GLU A 36 17.52 -12.51 -5.94
C GLU A 36 16.45 -12.07 -6.96
N ILE A 37 15.69 -13.00 -7.54
CA ILE A 37 14.55 -12.68 -8.42
C ILE A 37 13.51 -11.87 -7.64
N PHE A 38 13.17 -12.30 -6.44
CA PHE A 38 12.19 -11.61 -5.60
C PHE A 38 12.61 -10.19 -5.23
N ARG A 39 13.90 -9.94 -4.99
CA ARG A 39 14.40 -8.58 -4.70
C ARG A 39 14.21 -7.61 -5.86
N GLY A 40 14.12 -8.09 -7.09
CA GLY A 40 13.93 -7.25 -8.26
C GLY A 40 14.96 -6.12 -8.34
N GLY A 41 14.51 -4.90 -8.61
CA GLY A 41 15.35 -3.70 -8.67
C GLY A 41 15.92 -3.21 -7.33
N LEU A 42 15.59 -3.87 -6.21
CA LEU A 42 16.07 -3.53 -4.86
C LEU A 42 17.42 -4.18 -4.51
N ASN A 43 18.29 -4.39 -5.50
CA ASN A 43 19.58 -5.07 -5.32
C ASN A 43 20.67 -4.17 -4.71
N GLN A 44 20.45 -2.88 -4.60
CA GLN A 44 21.40 -1.91 -4.03
C GLN A 44 20.95 -1.49 -2.62
N THR A 45 21.89 -1.46 -1.66
CA THR A 45 21.62 -1.11 -0.27
C THR A 45 20.85 0.23 -0.10
N PRO A 46 21.20 1.34 -0.77
CA PRO A 46 20.43 2.57 -0.66
C PRO A 46 18.98 2.43 -1.10
N ARG A 47 18.71 1.64 -2.14
CA ARG A 47 17.35 1.38 -2.64
C ARG A 47 16.53 0.58 -1.62
N ILE A 48 17.15 -0.42 -1.00
CA ILE A 48 16.50 -1.23 0.05
C ILE A 48 16.13 -0.33 1.24
N ILE A 49 17.05 0.50 1.71
CA ILE A 49 16.80 1.41 2.82
C ILE A 49 15.66 2.38 2.48
N LEU A 50 15.71 3.01 1.31
CA LEU A 50 14.68 3.94 0.86
C LEU A 50 13.32 3.24 0.74
N PHE A 51 13.29 2.01 0.20
CA PHE A 51 12.09 1.20 0.10
C PHE A 51 11.45 0.98 1.48
N PHE A 52 12.21 0.50 2.46
CA PHE A 52 11.68 0.25 3.79
C PHE A 52 11.25 1.52 4.52
N LEU A 53 12.00 2.61 4.41
CA LEU A 53 11.61 3.89 5.01
C LEU A 53 10.31 4.41 4.42
N THR A 54 10.19 4.45 3.09
CA THR A 54 8.96 4.91 2.43
C THR A 54 7.79 3.96 2.67
N PHE A 55 8.03 2.64 2.76
CA PHE A 55 7.02 1.65 3.12
C PHE A 55 6.44 1.90 4.52
N VAL A 56 7.30 2.06 5.53
CA VAL A 56 6.85 2.32 6.92
C VAL A 56 6.06 3.63 7.00
N VAL A 57 6.55 4.70 6.37
CA VAL A 57 5.85 5.99 6.35
C VAL A 57 4.50 5.87 5.63
N SER A 58 4.43 5.10 4.53
CA SER A 58 3.19 4.83 3.79
C SER A 58 2.17 4.08 4.65
N CYS A 59 2.61 3.06 5.39
CA CYS A 59 1.74 2.32 6.31
C CYS A 59 1.17 3.24 7.40
N ILE A 60 2.00 4.09 8.00
CA ILE A 60 1.54 5.06 9.01
C ILE A 60 0.54 6.04 8.38
N GLY A 61 0.83 6.58 7.19
CA GLY A 61 -0.07 7.48 6.46
C GLY A 61 -1.43 6.85 6.18
N THR A 62 -1.45 5.60 5.75
CA THR A 62 -2.68 4.84 5.50
C THR A 62 -3.50 4.66 6.79
N VAL A 63 -2.84 4.31 7.92
CA VAL A 63 -3.50 4.17 9.22
C VAL A 63 -4.07 5.51 9.71
N LEU A 64 -3.32 6.60 9.58
CA LEU A 64 -3.80 7.93 9.96
C LEU A 64 -4.98 8.37 9.10
N THR A 65 -4.94 8.12 7.79
CA THR A 65 -6.05 8.40 6.88
C THR A 65 -7.28 7.59 7.27
N PHE A 66 -7.12 6.29 7.53
CA PHE A 66 -8.20 5.44 8.02
C PHE A 66 -8.81 5.99 9.32
N TYR A 67 -7.95 6.39 10.27
CA TYR A 67 -8.38 7.01 11.54
C TYR A 67 -9.23 8.27 11.29
N LEU A 68 -8.79 9.18 10.41
CA LEU A 68 -9.55 10.40 10.09
C LEU A 68 -10.94 10.06 9.52
N TYR A 69 -11.02 9.11 8.59
CA TYR A 69 -12.32 8.71 8.03
C TYR A 69 -13.23 8.05 9.06
N VAL A 70 -12.69 7.20 9.94
CA VAL A 70 -13.48 6.55 11.00
C VAL A 70 -14.04 7.58 11.99
N GLN A 71 -13.22 8.54 12.39
CA GLN A 71 -13.60 9.49 13.45
C GLN A 71 -14.46 10.65 12.95
N PHE A 72 -14.17 11.15 11.75
CA PHE A 72 -14.69 12.46 11.31
C PHE A 72 -15.60 12.39 10.08
N THR A 73 -15.90 11.20 9.52
CA THR A 73 -16.92 11.06 8.47
C THR A 73 -18.19 10.39 8.96
N SER A 74 -19.30 10.67 8.27
CA SER A 74 -20.58 10.01 8.50
C SER A 74 -20.58 8.59 7.94
N ASP A 75 -21.57 7.79 8.38
CA ASP A 75 -21.76 6.42 7.93
C ASP A 75 -22.15 6.31 6.44
N ASP A 76 -22.64 7.42 5.85
CA ASP A 76 -23.04 7.46 4.43
C ASP A 76 -21.85 7.54 3.43
N THR A 77 -20.63 7.64 3.95
CA THR A 77 -19.43 7.81 3.13
C THR A 77 -18.94 6.46 2.59
N VAL A 78 -19.44 6.05 1.42
CA VAL A 78 -19.14 4.74 0.80
C VAL A 78 -17.75 4.70 0.14
N LEU A 79 -17.29 5.82 -0.41
CA LEU A 79 -16.04 5.85 -1.20
C LEU A 79 -14.80 5.41 -0.41
N PRO A 80 -14.55 5.85 0.83
CA PRO A 80 -13.43 5.35 1.64
C PRO A 80 -13.51 3.84 1.89
N VAL A 81 -14.70 3.29 2.17
CA VAL A 81 -14.90 1.85 2.35
C VAL A 81 -14.44 1.09 1.12
N PHE A 82 -14.86 1.56 -0.06
CA PHE A 82 -14.47 0.97 -1.34
C PHE A 82 -12.96 1.06 -1.57
N LEU A 83 -12.35 2.25 -1.39
CA LEU A 83 -10.91 2.46 -1.64
C LEU A 83 -10.03 1.63 -0.71
N PHE A 84 -10.31 1.61 0.58
CA PHE A 84 -9.57 0.77 1.53
C PHE A 84 -9.77 -0.73 1.23
N GLY A 85 -11.00 -1.16 0.89
CA GLY A 85 -11.26 -2.53 0.48
C GLY A 85 -10.48 -2.94 -0.77
N VAL A 86 -10.36 -2.05 -1.77
CA VAL A 86 -9.53 -2.28 -2.97
C VAL A 86 -8.06 -2.42 -2.60
N LEU A 87 -7.52 -1.57 -1.70
CA LEU A 87 -6.13 -1.66 -1.25
C LEU A 87 -5.86 -3.01 -0.56
N ASP A 88 -6.70 -3.42 0.37
CA ASP A 88 -6.52 -4.68 1.10
C ASP A 88 -6.61 -5.91 0.17
N ILE A 89 -7.61 -5.95 -0.72
CA ILE A 89 -7.77 -7.05 -1.69
C ILE A 89 -6.59 -7.07 -2.68
N SER A 90 -6.16 -5.90 -3.14
CA SER A 90 -5.04 -5.82 -4.09
C SER A 90 -3.74 -6.29 -3.46
N ALA A 91 -3.51 -6.02 -2.18
CA ALA A 91 -2.32 -6.47 -1.46
C ALA A 91 -2.28 -8.01 -1.32
N VAL A 92 -3.41 -8.65 -0.99
CA VAL A 92 -3.51 -10.12 -0.97
C VAL A 92 -3.32 -10.70 -2.36
N THR A 93 -3.92 -10.09 -3.38
CA THR A 93 -3.78 -10.50 -4.79
C THR A 93 -2.34 -10.36 -5.27
N TYR A 94 -1.65 -9.31 -4.85
CA TYR A 94 -0.22 -9.09 -5.14
C TYR A 94 0.64 -10.25 -4.66
N ILE A 95 0.48 -10.69 -3.40
CA ILE A 95 1.23 -11.81 -2.84
C ILE A 95 1.00 -13.08 -3.66
N TYR A 96 -0.28 -13.41 -3.94
CA TYR A 96 -0.64 -14.55 -4.76
C TYR A 96 -0.04 -14.48 -6.17
N ALA A 97 -0.09 -13.31 -6.79
CA ALA A 97 0.42 -13.11 -8.13
C ALA A 97 1.96 -13.25 -8.23
N VAL A 98 2.68 -12.75 -7.21
CA VAL A 98 4.14 -12.89 -7.12
C VAL A 98 4.53 -14.35 -6.87
N GLU A 99 3.85 -15.03 -5.95
CA GLU A 99 4.11 -16.44 -5.66
C GLU A 99 3.84 -17.37 -6.85
N GLY A 100 2.82 -17.04 -7.66
CA GLY A 100 2.43 -17.81 -8.84
C GLY A 100 3.12 -17.39 -10.15
N ASP A 101 4.06 -16.44 -10.09
CA ASP A 101 4.73 -15.88 -11.28
C ASP A 101 3.76 -15.27 -12.32
N HIS A 102 2.63 -14.72 -11.84
CA HIS A 102 1.61 -14.13 -12.70
C HIS A 102 1.96 -12.68 -13.10
N VAL A 103 2.94 -12.51 -13.99
CA VAL A 103 3.53 -11.21 -14.40
C VAL A 103 2.48 -10.14 -14.74
N LYS A 104 1.47 -10.48 -15.56
CA LYS A 104 0.42 -9.52 -15.95
C LYS A 104 -0.46 -9.11 -14.76
N LEU A 105 -0.73 -10.06 -13.85
CA LEU A 105 -1.54 -9.81 -12.67
C LEU A 105 -0.78 -8.92 -11.67
N VAL A 106 0.50 -9.18 -11.43
CA VAL A 106 1.36 -8.31 -10.59
C VAL A 106 1.33 -6.88 -11.11
N ARG A 107 1.54 -6.68 -12.42
CA ARG A 107 1.50 -5.36 -13.04
C ARG A 107 0.12 -4.69 -12.86
N GLY A 108 -0.96 -5.43 -13.08
CA GLY A 108 -2.32 -4.92 -12.89
C GLY A 108 -2.57 -4.44 -11.46
N VAL A 109 -2.15 -5.24 -10.48
CA VAL A 109 -2.30 -4.91 -9.05
C VAL A 109 -1.47 -3.68 -8.67
N LEU A 110 -0.23 -3.55 -9.15
CA LEU A 110 0.60 -2.37 -8.87
C LEU A 110 -0.04 -1.10 -9.41
N TRP A 111 -0.57 -1.13 -10.65
CA TRP A 111 -1.31 0.00 -11.21
C TRP A 111 -2.59 0.32 -10.43
N THR A 112 -3.32 -0.71 -10.00
CA THR A 112 -4.50 -0.53 -9.15
C THR A 112 -4.14 0.19 -7.86
N ASN A 113 -3.05 -0.20 -7.19
CA ASN A 113 -2.57 0.46 -5.99
C ASN A 113 -2.23 1.93 -6.23
N VAL A 114 -1.47 2.24 -7.30
CA VAL A 114 -1.11 3.63 -7.64
C VAL A 114 -2.37 4.48 -7.83
N ILE A 115 -3.32 4.02 -8.63
CA ILE A 115 -4.56 4.75 -8.92
C ILE A 115 -5.38 4.93 -7.63
N THR A 116 -5.52 3.87 -6.84
CA THR A 116 -6.29 3.90 -5.59
C THR A 116 -5.69 4.87 -4.57
N TYR A 117 -4.36 4.88 -4.40
CA TYR A 117 -3.70 5.84 -3.51
C TYR A 117 -3.84 7.29 -3.99
N ILE A 118 -3.77 7.54 -5.29
CA ILE A 118 -3.98 8.88 -5.85
C ILE A 118 -5.42 9.35 -5.57
N ILE A 119 -6.42 8.50 -5.80
CA ILE A 119 -7.82 8.83 -5.55
C ILE A 119 -8.05 9.04 -4.03
N LEU A 120 -7.55 8.14 -3.19
CA LEU A 120 -7.69 8.25 -1.73
C LEU A 120 -7.06 9.54 -1.21
N PHE A 121 -5.86 9.90 -1.71
CA PHE A 121 -5.17 11.12 -1.32
C PHE A 121 -5.94 12.37 -1.76
N ALA A 122 -6.37 12.44 -3.04
CA ALA A 122 -7.13 13.56 -3.55
C ALA A 122 -8.46 13.74 -2.79
N TYR A 123 -9.15 12.64 -2.53
CA TYR A 123 -10.39 12.65 -1.75
C TYR A 123 -10.15 13.02 -0.29
N SER A 124 -9.04 12.56 0.31
CA SER A 124 -8.65 12.95 1.67
C SER A 124 -8.37 14.44 1.79
N LEU A 125 -7.70 15.06 0.81
CA LEU A 125 -7.50 16.52 0.77
C LEU A 125 -8.81 17.29 0.63
N PHE A 126 -9.77 16.74 -0.09
CA PHE A 126 -11.09 17.37 -0.27
C PHE A 126 -11.94 17.31 1.01
N ILE A 127 -11.98 16.15 1.68
CA ILE A 127 -12.81 15.95 2.89
C ILE A 127 -12.13 16.54 4.13
N PHE A 128 -10.80 16.47 4.21
CA PHE A 128 -10.00 16.95 5.34
C PHE A 128 -8.99 17.98 4.88
N PRO A 129 -9.43 19.18 4.43
CA PRO A 129 -8.49 20.28 4.18
C PRO A 129 -7.72 20.62 5.47
N VAL A 130 -6.53 21.16 5.32
CA VAL A 130 -5.62 21.42 6.47
C VAL A 130 -6.17 22.39 7.53
N ASP A 131 -7.22 23.12 7.18
CA ASP A 131 -7.95 24.03 8.05
C ASP A 131 -9.32 23.49 8.46
N ASN A 132 -9.55 22.18 8.36
CA ASN A 132 -10.82 21.55 8.70
C ASN A 132 -11.15 21.75 10.18
N PRO A 133 -12.24 22.48 10.51
CA PRO A 133 -12.58 22.82 11.89
C PRO A 133 -13.05 21.62 12.73
N ALA A 134 -13.38 20.50 12.10
CA ALA A 134 -13.79 19.27 12.81
C ALA A 134 -12.59 18.52 13.42
N VAL A 135 -11.36 18.87 13.02
CA VAL A 135 -10.13 18.24 13.53
C VAL A 135 -9.38 19.25 14.39
N ASP A 136 -9.46 19.11 15.70
CA ASP A 136 -8.85 20.03 16.67
C ASP A 136 -7.32 20.18 16.51
N ASN A 137 -6.65 19.18 15.95
CA ASN A 137 -5.21 19.18 15.77
C ASN A 137 -4.82 19.30 14.28
N PRO A 138 -4.53 20.52 13.77
CA PRO A 138 -4.14 20.69 12.36
C PRO A 138 -2.83 19.96 12.00
N ALA A 139 -1.92 19.74 12.96
CA ALA A 139 -0.70 18.99 12.72
C ALA A 139 -0.98 17.55 12.28
N LEU A 140 -2.07 16.95 12.77
CA LEU A 140 -2.51 15.62 12.35
C LEU A 140 -2.84 15.60 10.85
N LEU A 141 -3.52 16.63 10.33
CA LEU A 141 -3.86 16.74 8.91
C LEU A 141 -2.60 16.89 8.04
N TYR A 142 -1.69 17.82 8.42
CA TYR A 142 -0.43 18.00 7.70
C TYR A 142 0.41 16.72 7.63
N VAL A 143 0.58 16.04 8.77
CA VAL A 143 1.35 14.80 8.83
C VAL A 143 0.69 13.71 7.99
N THR A 144 -0.64 13.56 8.08
CA THR A 144 -1.39 12.56 7.29
C THR A 144 -1.22 12.80 5.80
N HIS A 145 -1.38 14.05 5.34
CA HIS A 145 -1.23 14.38 3.91
C HIS A 145 0.20 14.24 3.42
N ALA A 146 1.20 14.64 4.22
CA ALA A 146 2.60 14.42 3.90
C ALA A 146 2.93 12.93 3.75
N PHE A 147 2.43 12.08 4.65
CA PHE A 147 2.66 10.63 4.61
C PHE A 147 1.91 9.96 3.45
N ASN A 148 0.72 10.45 3.09
CA ASN A 148 0.01 9.99 1.89
C ASN A 148 0.77 10.35 0.61
N ALA A 149 1.41 11.51 0.53
CA ALA A 149 2.28 11.85 -0.60
C ALA A 149 3.47 10.88 -0.69
N VAL A 150 4.07 10.50 0.45
CA VAL A 150 5.11 9.46 0.49
C VAL A 150 4.55 8.09 0.07
N ALA A 151 3.30 7.76 0.42
CA ALA A 151 2.67 6.52 -0.01
C ALA A 151 2.51 6.46 -1.55
N ILE A 152 2.08 7.55 -2.18
CA ILE A 152 2.03 7.64 -3.64
C ILE A 152 3.42 7.47 -4.26
N PHE A 153 4.43 8.13 -3.70
CA PHE A 153 5.83 7.95 -4.13
C PHE A 153 6.27 6.49 -3.99
N HIS A 154 5.97 5.84 -2.86
CA HIS A 154 6.33 4.45 -2.62
C HIS A 154 5.73 3.53 -3.69
N VAL A 155 4.40 3.53 -3.86
CA VAL A 155 3.75 2.62 -4.81
C VAL A 155 4.08 2.95 -6.28
N SER A 156 4.32 4.22 -6.61
CA SER A 156 4.59 4.63 -7.98
C SER A 156 6.05 4.43 -8.39
N VAL A 157 6.99 4.81 -7.52
CA VAL A 157 8.42 4.78 -7.84
C VAL A 157 9.08 3.51 -7.30
N MET A 158 8.88 3.19 -6.02
CA MET A 158 9.57 2.06 -5.41
C MET A 158 9.00 0.72 -5.87
N ASP A 159 7.67 0.58 -5.91
CA ASP A 159 7.03 -0.68 -6.32
C ASP A 159 6.95 -0.78 -7.85
N LEU A 160 6.34 0.19 -8.52
CA LEU A 160 6.02 0.06 -9.94
C LEU A 160 7.24 0.28 -10.85
N ILE A 161 8.14 1.23 -10.55
CA ILE A 161 9.29 1.52 -11.41
C ILE A 161 10.51 0.70 -11.00
N ILE A 162 10.92 0.76 -9.73
CA ILE A 162 12.19 0.15 -9.29
C ILE A 162 12.03 -1.35 -9.09
N TRP A 163 11.08 -1.76 -8.24
CA TRP A 163 10.93 -3.18 -7.93
C TRP A 163 10.43 -3.97 -9.14
N TRP A 164 9.35 -3.54 -9.77
CA TRP A 164 8.76 -4.20 -10.94
C TRP A 164 9.74 -4.27 -12.11
N GLY A 165 10.40 -3.17 -12.45
CA GLY A 165 11.36 -3.13 -13.55
C GLY A 165 12.48 -4.14 -13.36
N GLY A 166 13.08 -4.19 -12.17
CA GLY A 166 14.11 -5.17 -11.85
C GLY A 166 13.57 -6.60 -11.76
N TRP A 167 12.35 -6.79 -11.25
CA TRP A 167 11.74 -8.13 -11.15
C TRP A 167 11.50 -8.74 -12.53
N VAL A 168 11.01 -7.98 -13.50
CA VAL A 168 10.82 -8.43 -14.89
C VAL A 168 12.16 -8.78 -15.52
N GLU A 169 13.19 -7.94 -15.37
CA GLU A 169 14.53 -8.19 -15.90
C GLU A 169 15.11 -9.50 -15.37
N TYR A 170 15.06 -9.71 -14.06
CA TYR A 170 15.55 -10.97 -13.46
C TYR A 170 14.70 -12.18 -13.86
N TYR A 171 13.40 -12.01 -13.97
CA TYR A 171 12.49 -13.07 -14.38
C TYR A 171 12.80 -13.58 -15.80
N GLU A 172 13.08 -12.66 -16.75
CA GLU A 172 13.45 -13.01 -18.13
C GLU A 172 14.82 -13.69 -18.23
N ILE A 173 15.76 -13.34 -17.33
CA ILE A 173 17.11 -13.94 -17.32
C ILE A 173 17.09 -15.37 -16.76
N TYR A 174 16.26 -15.67 -15.78
CA TYR A 174 16.32 -16.92 -15.01
C TYR A 174 15.19 -17.92 -15.32
N LYS A 175 14.26 -17.58 -16.19
CA LYS A 175 13.22 -18.47 -16.73
C LYS A 175 13.40 -18.73 -18.22
#